data_ebaa8a658f09f0cb4c89ccfc2cd0468e
#
_entry.id   ebaa8a658f09f0cb4c89ccfc2cd0468e
#
_cell.length_a   1.000
_cell.length_b   1.000
_cell.length_c   1.000
_cell.angle_alpha   90.00
_cell.angle_beta   90.00
_cell.angle_gamma   90.00
#
_symmetry.space_group_name_H-M   'P 1'
#
loop_
_entity.id
_entity.type
_entity.pdbx_description
1 polymer ?
#
loop_
_entity_poly.entity_id
_entity_poly.type
_entity_poly.pdbx_seq_one_letter_code
_entity_poly.pdbx_strand_id
1 'polypeptide(L)'
;TKKRFDRKGEGMIFGNMNEVVAAHDYGILDTHAIIQLRYTGELVDTEAWHAADPKKNSEQEVFECHSQMVENALVTTTVGRVVFNLALPEEVPYINGLLKKEGLLSLVNRCYKLNGPEVTIRMLDAMKDVGFLWAMKAGVSVGIDDLIVPATKPKLIKEATEEVRAIEKEAFEGR
;
A
#
# COMPACT_ATOMS: atom_id res chain seq x y z
N THR A 1 -16.49 -10.53 1.93
CA THR A 1 -16.32 -9.49 0.91
C THR A 1 -17.68 -8.91 0.55
N LYS A 2 -18.07 -7.78 1.16
CA LYS A 2 -19.26 -7.01 0.72
C LYS A 2 -19.07 -6.63 -0.74
N LYS A 3 -20.08 -6.88 -1.56
CA LYS A 3 -20.11 -6.54 -2.98
C LYS A 3 -19.75 -5.06 -3.18
N ARG A 4 -18.94 -4.79 -4.18
CA ARG A 4 -18.33 -3.51 -4.59
C ARG A 4 -19.30 -2.38 -4.97
N PHE A 5 -20.62 -2.52 -4.75
CA PHE A 5 -21.63 -1.73 -5.43
C PHE A 5 -22.41 -0.73 -4.56
N ASP A 6 -21.96 -0.47 -3.31
CA ASP A 6 -22.72 0.44 -2.42
C ASP A 6 -21.80 1.36 -1.60
N ARG A 7 -20.73 1.89 -2.23
CA ARG A 7 -19.87 2.85 -1.58
C ARG A 7 -20.38 4.26 -1.84
N LYS A 8 -20.46 5.04 -0.77
CA LYS A 8 -20.86 6.44 -0.89
C LYS A 8 -19.87 7.20 -1.77
N GLY A 9 -20.41 7.96 -2.74
CA GLY A 9 -19.63 8.81 -3.62
C GLY A 9 -18.89 8.11 -4.76
N GLU A 10 -19.22 6.85 -5.06
CA GLU A 10 -18.65 6.12 -6.19
C GLU A 10 -18.88 6.87 -7.51
N GLY A 11 -17.82 7.08 -8.30
CA GLY A 11 -17.88 7.74 -9.59
C GLY A 11 -17.94 9.26 -9.58
N MET A 12 -17.89 9.91 -8.42
CA MET A 12 -17.85 11.38 -8.34
C MET A 12 -16.56 11.95 -8.92
N ILE A 13 -16.64 13.16 -9.48
CA ILE A 13 -15.53 13.90 -10.10
C ILE A 13 -15.16 15.07 -9.20
N PHE A 14 -13.85 15.23 -8.96
CA PHE A 14 -13.30 16.30 -8.13
C PHE A 14 -12.25 17.11 -8.89
N GLY A 15 -12.20 18.41 -8.63
CA GLY A 15 -11.28 19.35 -9.24
C GLY A 15 -9.87 19.30 -8.64
N ASN A 16 -9.75 18.93 -7.36
CA ASN A 16 -8.48 18.85 -6.64
C ASN A 16 -8.54 17.88 -5.45
N MET A 17 -7.38 17.55 -4.89
CA MET A 17 -7.27 16.62 -3.77
C MET A 17 -7.92 17.12 -2.48
N ASN A 18 -7.92 18.43 -2.23
CA ASN A 18 -8.51 19.01 -1.01
C ASN A 18 -10.04 18.89 -1.01
N GLU A 19 -10.68 18.99 -2.17
CA GLU A 19 -12.12 18.75 -2.31
C GLU A 19 -12.50 17.29 -1.94
N VAL A 20 -11.65 16.33 -2.33
CA VAL A 20 -11.84 14.92 -1.98
C VAL A 20 -11.80 14.72 -0.46
N VAL A 21 -10.81 15.32 0.21
CA VAL A 21 -10.68 15.21 1.67
C VAL A 21 -11.87 15.88 2.36
N ALA A 22 -12.25 17.08 1.94
CA ALA A 22 -13.40 17.75 2.51
C ALA A 22 -14.70 16.93 2.35
N ALA A 23 -14.95 16.39 1.16
CA ALA A 23 -16.11 15.53 0.91
C ALA A 23 -16.08 14.23 1.76
N HIS A 24 -14.89 13.67 1.98
CA HIS A 24 -14.71 12.52 2.86
C HIS A 24 -15.00 12.89 4.34
N ASP A 25 -14.50 14.00 4.82
CA ASP A 25 -14.68 14.44 6.20
C ASP A 25 -16.17 14.79 6.50
N TYR A 26 -16.90 15.25 5.50
CA TYR A 26 -18.35 15.42 5.58
C TYR A 26 -19.15 14.10 5.47
N GLY A 27 -18.47 12.95 5.33
CA GLY A 27 -19.12 11.64 5.22
C GLY A 27 -19.86 11.41 3.90
N ILE A 28 -19.56 12.19 2.86
CA ILE A 28 -20.11 12.05 1.50
C ILE A 28 -19.39 10.92 0.76
N LEU A 29 -18.10 10.69 1.06
CA LEU A 29 -17.24 9.70 0.40
C LEU A 29 -16.80 8.61 1.37
N ASP A 30 -16.81 7.38 0.90
CA ASP A 30 -16.14 6.26 1.57
C ASP A 30 -14.65 6.23 1.15
N THR A 31 -13.77 5.84 2.08
CA THR A 31 -12.31 5.74 1.85
C THR A 31 -11.93 4.90 0.62
N HIS A 32 -12.72 3.87 0.35
CA HIS A 32 -12.49 2.95 -0.77
C HIS A 32 -13.34 3.26 -2.02
N ALA A 33 -14.08 4.38 -2.01
CA ALA A 33 -14.83 4.80 -3.19
C ALA A 33 -13.87 5.10 -4.35
N ILE A 34 -14.22 4.61 -5.53
CA ILE A 34 -13.51 4.94 -6.77
C ILE A 34 -14.05 6.27 -7.27
N ILE A 35 -13.19 7.24 -7.43
CA ILE A 35 -13.49 8.60 -7.84
C ILE A 35 -12.66 8.99 -9.05
N GLN A 36 -13.04 10.08 -9.69
CA GLN A 36 -12.23 10.72 -10.72
C GLN A 36 -11.68 12.05 -10.18
N LEU A 37 -10.36 12.18 -10.23
CA LEU A 37 -9.63 13.37 -9.79
C LEU A 37 -9.03 14.08 -10.98
N ARG A 38 -9.25 15.38 -11.09
CA ARG A 38 -8.55 16.22 -12.05
C ARG A 38 -7.15 16.52 -11.51
N TYR A 39 -6.13 16.07 -12.24
CA TYR A 39 -4.75 16.15 -11.78
C TYR A 39 -3.83 16.74 -12.84
N THR A 40 -2.88 17.54 -12.39
CA THR A 40 -1.77 18.07 -13.19
C THR A 40 -0.47 17.81 -12.44
N GLY A 41 0.47 17.15 -13.06
CA GLY A 41 1.76 16.80 -12.46
C GLY A 41 2.29 15.45 -12.92
N GLU A 42 3.33 15.00 -12.25
CA GLU A 42 3.91 13.69 -12.49
C GLU A 42 3.05 12.59 -11.83
N LEU A 43 2.64 11.61 -12.61
CA LEU A 43 1.77 10.49 -12.19
C LEU A 43 2.48 9.16 -12.41
N VAL A 44 2.46 8.28 -11.41
CA VAL A 44 2.88 6.87 -11.51
C VAL A 44 1.66 5.99 -11.31
N ASP A 45 1.23 5.30 -12.37
CA ASP A 45 0.11 4.36 -12.32
C ASP A 45 0.61 2.92 -12.26
N THR A 46 0.61 2.36 -11.04
CA THR A 46 1.08 1.00 -10.80
C THR A 46 0.07 -0.08 -11.24
N GLU A 47 -1.22 0.24 -11.33
CA GLU A 47 -2.24 -0.71 -11.78
C GLU A 47 -2.16 -0.93 -13.30
N ALA A 48 -1.97 0.14 -14.07
CA ALA A 48 -1.76 0.05 -15.51
C ALA A 48 -0.50 -0.75 -15.85
N TRP A 49 0.57 -0.56 -15.07
CA TRP A 49 1.81 -1.31 -15.24
C TRP A 49 1.65 -2.80 -14.93
N HIS A 50 1.02 -3.17 -13.81
CA HIS A 50 0.75 -4.57 -13.48
C HIS A 50 -0.16 -5.27 -14.49
N ALA A 51 -1.09 -4.53 -15.11
CA ALA A 51 -1.94 -5.05 -16.17
C ALA A 51 -1.16 -5.31 -17.48
N ALA A 52 -0.15 -4.48 -17.76
CA ALA A 52 0.66 -4.61 -18.97
C ALA A 52 1.64 -5.80 -18.93
N ASP A 53 2.24 -6.08 -17.76
CA ASP A 53 3.15 -7.22 -17.58
C ASP A 53 3.03 -7.85 -16.18
N PRO A 54 2.14 -8.84 -16.01
CA PRO A 54 1.93 -9.51 -14.73
C PRO A 54 3.16 -10.27 -14.17
N LYS A 55 4.17 -10.52 -15.01
CA LYS A 55 5.39 -11.25 -14.62
C LYS A 55 6.50 -10.33 -14.11
N LYS A 56 6.44 -9.04 -14.40
CA LYS A 56 7.36 -8.04 -13.86
C LYS A 56 6.88 -7.60 -12.49
N ASN A 57 7.28 -8.29 -11.46
CA ASN A 57 6.89 -8.02 -10.07
C ASN A 57 7.80 -7.03 -9.33
N SER A 58 8.71 -6.35 -10.00
CA SER A 58 9.60 -5.39 -9.37
C SER A 58 8.95 -4.01 -9.29
N GLU A 59 8.38 -3.67 -8.13
CA GLU A 59 7.85 -2.32 -7.85
C GLU A 59 8.93 -1.23 -7.95
N GLN A 60 10.21 -1.60 -7.90
CA GLN A 60 11.35 -0.70 -8.07
C GLN A 60 11.42 -0.09 -9.47
N GLU A 61 11.10 -0.87 -10.50
CA GLU A 61 11.12 -0.42 -11.90
C GLU A 61 9.97 0.54 -12.24
N VAL A 62 8.88 0.51 -11.48
CA VAL A 62 7.71 1.38 -11.71
C VAL A 62 8.06 2.84 -11.62
N PHE A 63 8.81 3.23 -10.59
CA PHE A 63 9.19 4.64 -10.39
C PHE A 63 10.23 5.14 -11.42
N GLU A 64 11.02 4.25 -11.99
CA GLU A 64 12.07 4.62 -12.94
C GLU A 64 11.55 4.66 -14.38
N CYS A 65 10.57 3.82 -14.72
CA CYS A 65 10.14 3.61 -16.10
C CYS A 65 8.74 4.11 -16.44
N HIS A 66 7.87 4.41 -15.47
CA HIS A 66 6.43 4.62 -15.71
C HIS A 66 5.86 5.89 -15.11
N SER A 67 6.69 6.88 -14.80
CA SER A 67 6.19 8.22 -14.50
C SER A 67 5.84 8.94 -15.80
N GLN A 68 4.67 9.55 -15.85
CA GLN A 68 4.20 10.36 -16.96
C GLN A 68 3.72 11.72 -16.47
N MET A 69 4.08 12.77 -17.20
CA MET A 69 3.50 14.09 -16.96
C MET A 69 2.10 14.14 -17.54
N VAL A 70 1.15 14.52 -16.71
CA VAL A 70 -0.25 14.73 -17.14
C VAL A 70 -0.65 16.17 -16.86
N GLU A 71 -1.44 16.74 -17.75
CA GLU A 71 -1.98 18.09 -17.61
C GLU A 71 -3.50 18.02 -17.67
N ASN A 72 -4.14 18.49 -16.60
CA ASN A 72 -5.60 18.57 -16.47
C ASN A 72 -6.32 17.24 -16.79
N ALA A 73 -5.66 16.10 -16.52
CA ALA A 73 -6.18 14.77 -16.82
C ALA A 73 -7.15 14.29 -15.73
N LEU A 74 -8.19 13.55 -16.15
CA LEU A 74 -9.06 12.83 -15.22
C LEU A 74 -8.44 11.49 -14.86
N VAL A 75 -7.96 11.38 -13.63
CA VAL A 75 -7.32 10.17 -13.09
C VAL A 75 -8.34 9.40 -12.26
N THR A 76 -8.59 8.16 -12.62
CA THR A 76 -9.41 7.26 -11.80
C THR A 76 -8.58 6.77 -10.62
N THR A 77 -9.04 7.10 -9.41
CA THR A 77 -8.30 6.83 -8.16
C THR A 77 -9.27 6.49 -7.02
N THR A 78 -8.75 6.33 -5.80
CA THR A 78 -9.58 6.15 -4.61
C THR A 78 -9.29 7.24 -3.58
N VAL A 79 -10.27 7.51 -2.70
CA VAL A 79 -10.11 8.49 -1.62
C VAL A 79 -8.87 8.18 -0.76
N GLY A 80 -8.65 6.92 -0.42
CA GLY A 80 -7.47 6.52 0.37
C GLY A 80 -6.14 6.81 -0.32
N ARG A 81 -6.06 6.68 -1.66
CA ARG A 81 -4.86 7.06 -2.44
C ARG A 81 -4.64 8.57 -2.41
N VAL A 82 -5.71 9.36 -2.52
CA VAL A 82 -5.62 10.82 -2.42
C VAL A 82 -5.07 11.23 -1.07
N VAL A 83 -5.61 10.68 0.02
CA VAL A 83 -5.15 10.98 1.39
C VAL A 83 -3.68 10.58 1.58
N PHE A 84 -3.26 9.44 1.05
CA PHE A 84 -1.86 9.01 1.10
C PHE A 84 -0.94 9.98 0.35
N ASN A 85 -1.31 10.38 -0.87
CA ASN A 85 -0.49 11.28 -1.69
C ASN A 85 -0.39 12.69 -1.09
N LEU A 86 -1.38 13.16 -0.33
CA LEU A 86 -1.29 14.44 0.39
C LEU A 86 -0.24 14.43 1.52
N ALA A 87 0.16 13.25 2.01
CA ALA A 87 1.24 13.12 2.98
C ALA A 87 2.64 13.10 2.33
N LEU A 88 2.72 13.04 1.00
CA LEU A 88 3.97 13.06 0.25
C LEU A 88 4.40 14.50 -0.07
N PRO A 89 5.71 14.77 -0.17
CA PRO A 89 6.22 16.04 -0.68
C PRO A 89 5.79 16.31 -2.13
N GLU A 90 5.67 17.58 -2.51
CA GLU A 90 5.24 17.99 -3.85
C GLU A 90 6.15 17.49 -4.98
N GLU A 91 7.43 17.29 -4.68
CA GLU A 91 8.43 16.80 -5.64
C GLU A 91 8.34 15.29 -5.90
N VAL A 92 7.53 14.58 -5.12
CA VAL A 92 7.27 13.16 -5.33
C VAL A 92 6.05 12.99 -6.24
N PRO A 93 6.12 12.15 -7.28
CA PRO A 93 4.99 11.96 -8.19
C PRO A 93 3.76 11.41 -7.46
N TYR A 94 2.57 11.72 -7.98
CA TYR A 94 1.32 11.14 -7.51
C TYR A 94 1.31 9.64 -7.80
N ILE A 95 1.13 8.83 -6.76
CA ILE A 95 1.13 7.38 -6.87
C ILE A 95 -0.31 6.87 -6.94
N ASN A 96 -0.71 6.37 -8.09
CA ASN A 96 -2.02 5.77 -8.31
C ASN A 96 -1.92 4.25 -8.34
N GLY A 97 -1.86 3.64 -7.18
CA GLY A 97 -1.78 2.19 -7.08
C GLY A 97 -1.58 1.67 -5.67
N LEU A 98 -1.43 0.35 -5.57
CA LEU A 98 -1.14 -0.33 -4.31
C LEU A 98 0.36 -0.37 -4.07
N LEU A 99 0.81 0.24 -2.97
CA LEU A 99 2.19 0.13 -2.51
C LEU A 99 2.32 -0.97 -1.46
N LYS A 100 3.13 -1.97 -1.75
CA LYS A 100 3.59 -2.97 -0.80
C LYS A 100 4.92 -2.54 -0.18
N LYS A 101 5.54 -3.42 0.61
CA LYS A 101 6.81 -3.13 1.31
C LYS A 101 7.92 -2.65 0.37
N GLU A 102 8.09 -3.31 -0.77
CA GLU A 102 9.14 -2.97 -1.75
C GLU A 102 8.87 -1.62 -2.42
N GLY A 103 7.62 -1.34 -2.81
CA GLY A 103 7.23 -0.05 -3.37
C GLY A 103 7.39 1.10 -2.39
N LEU A 104 7.07 0.90 -1.11
CA LEU A 104 7.33 1.90 -0.08
C LEU A 104 8.82 2.16 0.11
N LEU A 105 9.66 1.13 0.10
CA LEU A 105 11.11 1.28 0.17
C LEU A 105 11.65 2.06 -1.04
N SER A 106 11.17 1.74 -2.22
CA SER A 106 11.54 2.44 -3.46
C SER A 106 11.13 3.93 -3.40
N LEU A 107 9.93 4.22 -2.90
CA LEU A 107 9.43 5.58 -2.70
C LEU A 107 10.34 6.38 -1.76
N VAL A 108 10.71 5.80 -0.61
CA VAL A 108 11.62 6.43 0.35
C VAL A 108 12.98 6.71 -0.27
N ASN A 109 13.55 5.73 -0.99
CA ASN A 109 14.83 5.89 -1.69
C ASN A 109 14.76 7.00 -2.76
N ARG A 110 13.66 7.08 -3.52
CA ARG A 110 13.45 8.14 -4.52
C ARG A 110 13.38 9.51 -3.84
N CYS A 111 12.58 9.65 -2.78
CA CYS A 111 12.48 10.88 -2.02
C CYS A 111 13.84 11.32 -1.47
N TYR A 112 14.61 10.39 -0.91
CA TYR A 112 15.94 10.66 -0.40
C TYR A 112 16.92 11.16 -1.48
N LYS A 113 16.90 10.54 -2.66
CA LYS A 113 17.76 10.93 -3.78
C LYS A 113 17.40 12.32 -4.32
N LEU A 114 16.12 12.67 -4.38
CA LEU A 114 15.63 13.93 -4.93
C LEU A 114 15.73 15.09 -3.93
N ASN A 115 15.34 14.87 -2.69
CA ASN A 115 15.03 15.94 -1.73
C ASN A 115 15.95 15.90 -0.49
N GLY A 116 16.81 14.88 -0.38
CA GLY A 116 17.72 14.71 0.74
C GLY A 116 17.07 14.21 2.03
N PRO A 117 17.87 14.11 3.12
CA PRO A 117 17.43 13.42 4.35
C PRO A 117 16.34 14.17 5.11
N GLU A 118 16.36 15.50 5.16
CA GLU A 118 15.43 16.29 5.96
C GLU A 118 13.97 16.14 5.47
N VAL A 119 13.75 16.27 4.16
CA VAL A 119 12.44 16.12 3.54
C VAL A 119 11.97 14.67 3.65
N THR A 120 12.88 13.71 3.50
CA THR A 120 12.56 12.28 3.66
C THR A 120 12.09 11.95 5.08
N ILE A 121 12.72 12.50 6.11
CA ILE A 121 12.28 12.30 7.50
C ILE A 121 10.88 12.87 7.72
N ARG A 122 10.60 14.08 7.23
CA ARG A 122 9.26 14.67 7.33
C ARG A 122 8.20 13.83 6.61
N MET A 123 8.54 13.31 5.42
CA MET A 123 7.67 12.40 4.69
C MET A 123 7.37 11.12 5.48
N LEU A 124 8.39 10.50 6.07
CA LEU A 124 8.24 9.29 6.88
C LEU A 124 7.35 9.54 8.11
N ASP A 125 7.51 10.68 8.79
CA ASP A 125 6.66 11.06 9.90
C ASP A 125 5.21 11.29 9.45
N ALA A 126 4.98 11.99 8.36
CA ALA A 126 3.64 12.18 7.81
C ALA A 126 2.97 10.85 7.42
N MET A 127 3.71 9.95 6.76
CA MET A 127 3.21 8.61 6.41
C MET A 127 2.86 7.78 7.64
N LYS A 128 3.69 7.83 8.69
CA LYS A 128 3.43 7.17 9.98
C LYS A 128 2.14 7.71 10.62
N ASP A 129 1.96 9.02 10.65
CA ASP A 129 0.79 9.66 11.26
C ASP A 129 -0.50 9.31 10.51
N VAL A 130 -0.47 9.31 9.17
CA VAL A 130 -1.58 8.81 8.34
C VAL A 130 -1.87 7.35 8.66
N GLY A 131 -0.84 6.50 8.74
CA GLY A 131 -0.99 5.09 9.09
C GLY A 131 -1.65 4.88 10.45
N PHE A 132 -1.22 5.57 11.48
CA PHE A 132 -1.80 5.48 12.83
C PHE A 132 -3.24 6.01 12.87
N LEU A 133 -3.51 7.14 12.24
CA LEU A 133 -4.86 7.70 12.16
C LEU A 133 -5.85 6.71 11.52
N TRP A 134 -5.46 6.10 10.41
CA TRP A 134 -6.33 5.17 9.70
C TRP A 134 -6.44 3.81 10.39
N ALA A 135 -5.40 3.33 11.05
CA ALA A 135 -5.47 2.13 11.89
C ALA A 135 -6.45 2.32 13.05
N MET A 136 -6.42 3.49 13.70
CA MET A 136 -7.36 3.86 14.75
C MET A 136 -8.80 3.96 14.22
N LYS A 137 -9.02 4.67 13.09
CA LYS A 137 -10.35 4.82 12.47
C LYS A 137 -10.94 3.48 12.01
N ALA A 138 -10.08 2.55 11.56
CA ALA A 138 -10.50 1.21 11.14
C ALA A 138 -10.96 0.34 12.32
N GLY A 139 -10.54 0.67 13.56
CA GLY A 139 -10.97 -0.04 14.76
C GLY A 139 -10.60 -1.53 14.77
N VAL A 140 -9.47 -1.90 14.17
CA VAL A 140 -9.04 -3.30 14.08
C VAL A 140 -8.61 -3.77 15.46
N SER A 141 -9.30 -4.78 15.98
CA SER A 141 -8.95 -5.47 17.23
C SER A 141 -8.63 -6.92 16.93
N VAL A 142 -7.59 -7.45 17.54
CA VAL A 142 -7.21 -8.87 17.43
C VAL A 142 -7.30 -9.50 18.82
N GLY A 143 -8.17 -10.49 18.95
CA GLY A 143 -8.32 -11.31 20.15
C GLY A 143 -7.49 -12.60 20.04
N ILE A 144 -7.30 -13.28 21.16
CA ILE A 144 -6.63 -14.59 21.19
C ILE A 144 -7.42 -15.62 20.36
N ASP A 145 -8.74 -15.52 20.37
CA ASP A 145 -9.65 -16.43 19.63
C ASP A 145 -9.54 -16.25 18.10
N ASP A 146 -9.01 -15.12 17.62
CA ASP A 146 -8.78 -14.87 16.19
C ASP A 146 -7.55 -15.61 15.66
N LEU A 147 -6.70 -16.13 16.57
CA LEU A 147 -5.48 -16.87 16.23
C LEU A 147 -5.82 -18.34 15.96
N ILE A 148 -6.31 -18.60 14.77
CA ILE A 148 -6.68 -19.96 14.36
C ILE A 148 -5.40 -20.78 14.07
N VAL A 149 -5.20 -21.85 14.84
CA VAL A 149 -4.11 -22.80 14.62
C VAL A 149 -4.48 -23.72 13.45
N PRO A 150 -3.70 -23.77 12.35
CA PRO A 150 -3.98 -24.68 11.24
C PRO A 150 -3.99 -26.14 11.69
N ALA A 151 -4.93 -26.94 11.18
CA ALA A 151 -5.04 -28.35 11.50
C ALA A 151 -3.79 -29.16 11.09
N THR A 152 -3.02 -28.68 10.13
CA THR A 152 -1.77 -29.28 9.66
C THR A 152 -0.58 -29.09 10.62
N LYS A 153 -0.65 -28.14 11.56
CA LYS A 153 0.47 -27.81 12.48
C LYS A 153 0.96 -29.01 13.29
N PRO A 154 0.10 -29.84 13.92
CA PRO A 154 0.58 -31.01 14.69
C PRO A 154 1.36 -32.00 13.83
N LYS A 155 0.91 -32.21 12.58
CA LYS A 155 1.59 -33.11 11.63
C LYS A 155 2.97 -32.60 11.27
N LEU A 156 3.08 -31.32 10.88
CA LEU A 156 4.37 -30.70 10.53
C LEU A 156 5.36 -30.69 11.70
N ILE A 157 4.88 -30.40 12.91
CA ILE A 157 5.74 -30.44 14.10
C ILE A 157 6.24 -31.85 14.36
N LYS A 158 5.37 -32.86 14.21
CA LYS A 158 5.77 -34.27 14.43
C LYS A 158 6.84 -34.70 13.43
N GLU A 159 6.62 -34.45 12.13
CA GLU A 159 7.57 -34.73 11.06
C GLU A 159 8.92 -34.05 11.31
N ALA A 160 8.94 -32.78 11.62
CA ALA A 160 10.16 -32.05 11.94
C ALA A 160 10.87 -32.58 13.20
N THR A 161 10.10 -32.95 14.22
CA THR A 161 10.69 -33.52 15.45
C THR A 161 11.31 -34.91 15.20
N GLU A 162 10.71 -35.73 14.35
CA GLU A 162 11.26 -37.04 13.95
C GLU A 162 12.55 -36.85 13.14
N GLU A 163 12.60 -35.88 12.24
CA GLU A 163 13.80 -35.56 11.47
C GLU A 163 14.95 -35.07 12.36
N VAL A 164 14.66 -34.15 13.30
CA VAL A 164 15.65 -33.66 14.27
C VAL A 164 16.21 -34.81 15.10
N ARG A 165 15.37 -35.74 15.60
CA ARG A 165 15.81 -36.89 16.36
C ARG A 165 16.70 -37.86 15.55
N ALA A 166 16.39 -38.02 14.25
CA ALA A 166 17.21 -38.82 13.35
C ALA A 166 18.60 -38.22 13.18
N ILE A 167 18.69 -36.91 12.95
CA ILE A 167 19.95 -36.17 12.81
C ILE A 167 20.76 -36.20 14.11
N GLU A 168 20.11 -35.99 15.26
CA GLU A 168 20.75 -36.04 16.57
C GLU A 168 21.36 -37.43 16.82
N LYS A 169 20.65 -38.49 16.44
CA LYS A 169 21.14 -39.86 16.57
C LYS A 169 22.36 -40.11 15.68
N GLU A 170 22.31 -39.69 14.41
CA GLU A 170 23.44 -39.79 13.48
C GLU A 170 24.68 -39.03 14.00
N ALA A 171 24.46 -37.81 14.50
CA ALA A 171 25.52 -36.99 15.07
C ALA A 171 26.15 -37.65 16.31
N PHE A 172 25.32 -38.29 17.16
CA PHE A 172 25.80 -38.99 18.34
C PHE A 172 26.57 -40.28 17.99
N GLU A 173 26.20 -40.99 16.90
CA GLU A 173 26.87 -42.17 16.36
C GLU A 173 28.16 -41.84 15.58
N GLY A 174 28.50 -40.55 15.44
CA GLY A 174 29.75 -40.10 14.78
C GLY A 174 29.74 -40.21 13.27
N ARG A 175 28.57 -40.12 12.66
CA ARG A 175 28.40 -40.12 11.21
C ARG A 175 28.14 -38.71 10.68
#